data_ae27aa37ddf1a3ecb35afb0adc573952
#
_entry.id   ae27aa37ddf1a3ecb35afb0adc573952
#
_cell.length_a   1.000
_cell.length_b   1.000
_cell.length_c   1.000
_cell.angle_alpha   90.00
_cell.angle_beta   90.00
_cell.angle_gamma   90.00
#
_symmetry.space_group_name_H-M   'P 1'
#
loop_
_entity.id
_entity.type
_entity.pdbx_description
1 polymer ?
#
loop_
_entity_poly.entity_id
_entity_poly.type
_entity_poly.pdbx_seq_one_letter_code
_entity_poly.pdbx_strand_id
1 'polypeptide(L)'
;LEIKKAKNTIVQDRTIYEDAYIFAPNLHAMGLMSTRDFENYFTLFKLMSSLVEPPDLLLYLRASVPTLVNQIQKRGREYESSIRLDYLKRLNERYEAWIESYKLGRLLILEADYYDFPENKEHLSEVIDKINAELHGLF
;
A
#
# COMPACT_ATOMS: atom_id res chain seq x y z
N LEU A 1 -15.62 -5.86 -9.72
CA LEU A 1 -16.54 -6.89 -10.21
C LEU A 1 -15.82 -8.05 -10.90
N GLU A 2 -14.70 -7.82 -11.59
CA GLU A 2 -13.91 -8.89 -12.24
C GLU A 2 -13.18 -9.77 -11.22
N ILE A 3 -12.63 -9.18 -10.15
CA ILE A 3 -11.92 -9.92 -9.09
C ILE A 3 -12.85 -10.94 -8.41
N LYS A 4 -14.10 -10.59 -8.12
CA LYS A 4 -15.07 -11.52 -7.53
C LYS A 4 -15.40 -12.73 -8.40
N LYS A 5 -15.17 -12.65 -9.71
CA LYS A 5 -15.44 -13.72 -10.68
C LYS A 5 -14.20 -14.56 -11.02
N ALA A 6 -13.04 -14.12 -10.57
CA ALA A 6 -11.80 -14.80 -10.88
C ALA A 6 -11.70 -16.14 -10.14
N LYS A 7 -11.33 -17.18 -10.86
CA LYS A 7 -11.06 -18.52 -10.31
C LYS A 7 -9.60 -18.71 -9.90
N ASN A 8 -8.75 -17.74 -10.22
CA ASN A 8 -7.31 -17.78 -9.98
C ASN A 8 -6.92 -16.73 -8.95
N THR A 9 -5.76 -16.92 -8.32
CA THR A 9 -5.14 -15.90 -7.47
C THR A 9 -4.89 -14.62 -8.26
N ILE A 10 -5.30 -13.50 -7.69
CA ILE A 10 -5.07 -12.17 -8.26
C ILE A 10 -4.13 -11.41 -7.32
N VAL A 11 -3.10 -10.82 -7.90
CA VAL A 11 -2.24 -9.84 -7.23
C VAL A 11 -2.64 -8.47 -7.72
N GLN A 12 -3.00 -7.58 -6.81
CA GLN A 12 -3.40 -6.21 -7.11
C GLN A 12 -2.39 -5.24 -6.50
N ASP A 13 -1.89 -4.31 -7.31
CA ASP A 13 -1.08 -3.19 -6.84
C ASP A 13 -2.01 -2.08 -6.38
N ARG A 14 -1.99 -1.81 -5.08
CA ARG A 14 -2.87 -0.92 -4.33
C ARG A 14 -4.35 -1.35 -4.30
N THR A 15 -5.04 -0.79 -3.35
CA THR A 15 -6.48 -0.98 -3.12
C THR A 15 -7.18 0.37 -3.01
N ILE A 16 -8.50 0.35 -2.87
CA ILE A 16 -9.27 1.58 -2.60
C ILE A 16 -9.00 2.14 -1.19
N TYR A 17 -8.39 1.36 -0.31
CA TYR A 17 -8.11 1.76 1.07
C TYR A 17 -7.00 2.80 1.14
N GLU A 18 -5.92 2.67 0.35
CA GLU A 18 -4.83 3.64 0.32
C GLU A 18 -5.31 5.01 -0.13
N ASP A 19 -6.20 5.05 -1.11
CA ASP A 19 -6.77 6.32 -1.57
C ASP A 19 -7.54 7.02 -0.46
N ALA A 20 -8.33 6.26 0.31
CA ALA A 20 -9.17 6.80 1.38
C ALA A 20 -8.40 7.15 2.66
N TYR A 21 -7.45 6.32 3.07
CA TYR A 21 -6.77 6.48 4.35
C TYR A 21 -5.44 7.23 4.26
N ILE A 22 -4.85 7.32 3.08
CA ILE A 22 -3.53 7.90 2.88
C ILE A 22 -3.57 9.11 1.96
N PHE A 23 -3.97 8.91 0.70
CA PHE A 23 -3.85 9.97 -0.31
C PHE A 23 -4.86 11.09 -0.13
N ALA A 24 -6.15 10.80 0.00
CA ALA A 24 -7.18 11.84 0.18
C ALA A 24 -6.97 12.65 1.47
N PRO A 25 -6.69 12.04 2.65
CA PRO A 25 -6.35 12.81 3.84
C PRO A 25 -5.08 13.64 3.70
N ASN A 26 -4.09 13.16 2.93
CA ASN A 26 -2.88 13.93 2.68
C ASN A 26 -3.16 15.15 1.79
N LEU A 27 -3.93 14.99 0.72
CA LEU A 27 -4.34 16.09 -0.15
C LEU A 27 -5.17 17.13 0.62
N HIS A 28 -6.10 16.69 1.47
CA HIS A 28 -6.88 17.57 2.32
C HIS A 28 -5.99 18.34 3.30
N ALA A 29 -5.05 17.69 3.98
CA ALA A 29 -4.12 18.33 4.91
C ALA A 29 -3.18 19.33 4.21
N MET A 30 -2.90 19.14 2.92
CA MET A 30 -2.12 20.08 2.10
C MET A 30 -2.96 21.23 1.52
N GLY A 31 -4.27 21.27 1.77
CA GLY A 31 -5.17 22.26 1.19
C GLY A 31 -5.45 22.07 -0.31
N LEU A 32 -5.08 20.93 -0.88
CA LEU A 32 -5.29 20.58 -2.30
C LEU A 32 -6.66 19.90 -2.53
N MET A 33 -7.35 19.54 -1.47
CA MET A 33 -8.72 19.02 -1.48
C MET A 33 -9.54 19.78 -0.45
N SER A 34 -10.70 20.32 -0.86
CA SER A 34 -11.60 21.03 0.05
C SER A 34 -12.21 20.08 1.09
N THR A 35 -12.61 20.59 2.24
CA THR A 35 -13.29 19.80 3.28
C THR A 35 -14.54 19.13 2.72
N ARG A 36 -15.34 19.86 1.94
CA ARG A 36 -16.54 19.31 1.30
C ARG A 36 -16.22 18.14 0.37
N ASP A 37 -15.20 18.28 -0.46
CA ASP A 37 -14.83 17.24 -1.43
C ASP A 37 -14.25 16.01 -0.71
N PHE A 38 -13.50 16.23 0.37
CA PHE A 38 -13.00 15.15 1.23
C PHE A 38 -14.14 14.38 1.92
N GLU A 39 -15.13 15.07 2.48
CA GLU A 39 -16.31 14.45 3.11
C GLU A 39 -17.14 13.66 2.10
N ASN A 40 -17.37 14.22 0.91
CA ASN A 40 -18.09 13.56 -0.18
C ASN A 40 -17.33 12.31 -0.65
N TYR A 41 -16.02 12.41 -0.83
CA TYR A 41 -15.16 11.29 -1.19
C TYR A 41 -15.23 10.16 -0.14
N PHE A 42 -15.13 10.52 1.14
CA PHE A 42 -15.16 9.54 2.23
C PHE A 42 -16.53 8.87 2.37
N THR A 43 -17.60 9.60 2.11
CA THR A 43 -18.96 9.04 2.07
C THR A 43 -19.10 8.04 0.93
N LEU A 44 -18.63 8.38 -0.27
CA LEU A 44 -18.61 7.46 -1.41
C LEU A 44 -17.75 6.24 -1.14
N PHE A 45 -16.56 6.43 -0.57
CA PHE A 45 -15.67 5.33 -0.18
C PHE A 45 -16.36 4.35 0.77
N LYS A 46 -17.06 4.82 1.81
CA LYS A 46 -17.81 3.97 2.74
C LYS A 46 -18.88 3.14 2.05
N LEU A 47 -19.59 3.74 1.09
CA LEU A 47 -20.58 3.01 0.30
C LEU A 47 -19.92 1.96 -0.59
N MET A 48 -18.85 2.30 -1.28
CA MET A 48 -18.14 1.38 -2.17
C MET A 48 -17.46 0.23 -1.41
N SER A 49 -16.83 0.52 -0.28
CA SER A 49 -16.14 -0.48 0.54
C SER A 49 -17.09 -1.52 1.15
N SER A 50 -18.37 -1.14 1.38
CA SER A 50 -19.38 -2.10 1.83
C SER A 50 -19.79 -3.14 0.76
N LEU A 51 -19.46 -2.87 -0.51
CA LEU A 51 -19.80 -3.72 -1.65
C LEU A 51 -18.65 -4.63 -2.11
N VAL A 52 -17.47 -4.44 -1.54
CA VAL A 52 -16.27 -5.23 -1.88
C VAL A 52 -15.78 -6.01 -0.67
N GLU A 53 -15.24 -7.18 -0.92
CA GLU A 53 -14.57 -7.96 0.12
C GLU A 53 -13.13 -7.46 0.28
N PRO A 54 -12.60 -7.45 1.51
CA PRO A 54 -11.19 -7.16 1.72
C PRO A 54 -10.31 -8.23 1.06
N PRO A 55 -9.04 -7.95 0.78
CA PRO A 55 -8.12 -8.94 0.24
C PRO A 55 -7.90 -10.09 1.23
N ASP A 56 -7.68 -11.31 0.72
CA ASP A 56 -7.34 -12.49 1.54
C ASP A 56 -6.02 -12.29 2.29
N LEU A 57 -5.11 -11.56 1.70
CA LEU A 57 -3.83 -11.13 2.28
C LEU A 57 -3.47 -9.74 1.80
N LEU A 58 -3.23 -8.83 2.74
CA LEU A 58 -2.58 -7.55 2.47
C LEU A 58 -1.07 -7.71 2.67
N LEU A 59 -0.31 -7.44 1.62
CA LEU A 59 1.14 -7.40 1.68
C LEU A 59 1.60 -5.95 1.76
N TYR A 60 2.24 -5.57 2.87
CA TYR A 60 2.79 -4.24 3.04
C TYR A 60 4.31 -4.25 2.93
N LEU A 61 4.83 -3.54 1.94
CA LEU A 61 6.27 -3.32 1.77
C LEU A 61 6.67 -2.10 2.60
N ARG A 62 7.13 -2.35 3.83
CA ARG A 62 7.60 -1.30 4.71
C ARG A 62 8.98 -0.84 4.28
N ALA A 63 9.16 0.45 4.09
CA ALA A 63 10.45 1.04 3.74
C ALA A 63 10.72 2.30 4.55
N SER A 64 11.97 2.51 4.93
CA SER A 64 12.41 3.76 5.51
C SER A 64 12.39 4.90 4.46
N VAL A 65 12.26 6.15 4.91
CA VAL A 65 12.27 7.30 4.01
C VAL A 65 13.55 7.37 3.16
N PRO A 66 14.76 7.10 3.69
CA PRO A 66 15.97 7.00 2.86
C PRO A 66 15.88 5.95 1.76
N THR A 67 15.32 4.77 2.05
CA THR A 67 15.10 3.72 1.05
C THR A 67 14.12 4.17 -0.02
N LEU A 68 13.01 4.82 0.35
CA LEU A 68 12.05 5.38 -0.60
C LEU A 68 12.69 6.41 -1.53
N VAL A 69 13.50 7.33 -0.99
CA VAL A 69 14.25 8.31 -1.79
C VAL A 69 15.19 7.61 -2.78
N ASN A 70 15.94 6.62 -2.31
CA ASN A 70 16.84 5.85 -3.14
C ASN A 70 16.11 5.12 -4.29
N GLN A 71 14.97 4.50 -4.00
CA GLN A 71 14.16 3.80 -5.00
C GLN A 71 13.58 4.78 -6.05
N ILE A 72 13.13 5.96 -5.63
CA ILE A 72 12.66 7.02 -6.54
C ILE A 72 13.79 7.49 -7.46
N GLN A 73 14.98 7.74 -6.91
CA GLN A 73 16.14 8.16 -7.68
C GLN A 73 16.60 7.08 -8.67
N LYS A 74 16.66 5.81 -8.21
CA LYS A 74 17.04 4.66 -9.04
C LYS A 74 16.05 4.45 -10.21
N ARG A 75 14.74 4.74 -9.99
CA ARG A 75 13.72 4.64 -11.02
C ARG A 75 13.82 5.73 -12.07
N GLY A 76 14.34 6.91 -11.73
CA GLY A 76 14.70 7.99 -12.64
C GLY A 76 13.56 8.63 -13.42
N ARG A 77 12.32 8.59 -12.90
CA ARG A 77 11.17 9.24 -13.53
C ARG A 77 11.24 10.74 -13.30
N GLU A 78 11.21 11.55 -14.37
CA GLU A 78 11.38 13.01 -14.30
C GLU A 78 10.38 13.69 -13.35
N TYR A 79 9.09 13.28 -13.40
CA TYR A 79 8.06 13.86 -12.53
C TYR A 79 8.21 13.49 -11.04
N GLU A 80 8.98 12.44 -10.73
CA GLU A 80 9.26 12.03 -9.35
C GLU A 80 10.46 12.79 -8.76
N SER A 81 11.32 13.38 -9.58
CA SER A 81 12.51 14.13 -9.13
C SER A 81 12.18 15.35 -8.27
N SER A 82 10.98 15.89 -8.40
CA SER A 82 10.47 17.02 -7.63
C SER A 82 9.73 16.63 -6.33
N ILE A 83 9.62 15.34 -6.02
CA ILE A 83 8.94 14.88 -4.80
C ILE A 83 9.72 15.34 -3.57
N ARG A 84 9.07 16.13 -2.73
CA ARG A 84 9.67 16.71 -1.53
C ARG A 84 9.78 15.66 -0.41
N LEU A 85 10.86 15.71 0.33
CA LEU A 85 11.14 14.82 1.46
C LEU A 85 10.04 14.88 2.54
N ASP A 86 9.51 16.07 2.82
CA ASP A 86 8.43 16.24 3.78
C ASP A 86 7.11 15.60 3.32
N TYR A 87 6.85 15.56 2.02
CA TYR A 87 5.73 14.82 1.45
C TYR A 87 5.89 13.30 1.65
N LEU A 88 7.07 12.75 1.34
CA LEU A 88 7.35 11.32 1.54
C LEU A 88 7.24 10.91 3.02
N LYS A 89 7.75 11.75 3.94
CA LYS A 89 7.61 11.50 5.38
C LYS A 89 6.14 11.42 5.80
N ARG A 90 5.31 12.39 5.40
CA ARG A 90 3.88 12.39 5.73
C ARG A 90 3.15 11.17 5.15
N LEU A 91 3.46 10.78 3.91
CA LEU A 91 2.87 9.57 3.35
C LEU A 91 3.29 8.34 4.14
N ASN A 92 4.57 8.20 4.45
CA ASN A 92 5.08 7.07 5.23
C ASN A 92 4.42 6.97 6.61
N GLU A 93 4.29 8.08 7.33
CA GLU A 93 3.60 8.16 8.63
C GLU A 93 2.14 7.72 8.52
N ARG A 94 1.43 8.10 7.45
CA ARG A 94 0.05 7.68 7.20
C ARG A 94 -0.06 6.19 6.88
N TYR A 95 0.87 5.65 6.12
CA TYR A 95 0.96 4.22 5.86
C TYR A 95 1.15 3.44 7.16
N GLU A 96 2.12 3.82 8.00
CA GLU A 96 2.37 3.17 9.28
C GLU A 96 1.13 3.20 10.19
N ALA A 97 0.48 4.36 10.32
CA ALA A 97 -0.74 4.50 11.13
C ALA A 97 -1.90 3.65 10.60
N TRP A 98 -2.06 3.57 9.28
CA TRP A 98 -3.08 2.72 8.67
C TRP A 98 -2.78 1.24 8.90
N ILE A 99 -1.56 0.79 8.67
CA ILE A 99 -1.13 -0.60 8.86
C ILE A 99 -1.26 -1.03 10.33
N GLU A 100 -0.89 -0.16 11.28
CA GLU A 100 -1.06 -0.42 12.72
C GLU A 100 -2.54 -0.63 13.09
N SER A 101 -3.45 0.08 12.44
CA SER A 101 -4.89 -0.02 12.67
C SER A 101 -5.60 -1.07 11.79
N TYR A 102 -4.89 -1.73 10.85
CA TYR A 102 -5.50 -2.64 9.89
C TYR A 102 -6.09 -3.89 10.56
N LYS A 103 -7.38 -4.14 10.33
CA LYS A 103 -8.14 -5.26 10.93
C LYS A 103 -9.07 -5.96 9.93
N LEU A 104 -8.92 -5.68 8.63
CA LEU A 104 -9.83 -6.21 7.61
C LEU A 104 -9.50 -7.65 7.19
N GLY A 105 -8.31 -8.14 7.50
CA GLY A 105 -7.86 -9.47 7.11
C GLY A 105 -6.42 -9.73 7.51
N ARG A 106 -5.82 -10.75 6.89
CA ARG A 106 -4.41 -11.08 7.13
C ARG A 106 -3.49 -10.00 6.59
N LEU A 107 -2.43 -9.72 7.33
CA LEU A 107 -1.42 -8.72 6.99
C LEU A 107 -0.03 -9.35 7.08
N LEU A 108 0.73 -9.29 6.00
CA LEU A 108 2.14 -9.63 5.96
C LEU A 108 2.96 -8.36 5.74
N ILE A 109 3.86 -8.06 6.66
CA ILE A 109 4.78 -6.92 6.54
C ILE A 109 6.14 -7.45 6.10
N LEU A 110 6.66 -6.88 5.02
CA LEU A 110 8.01 -7.14 4.51
C LEU A 110 8.85 -5.89 4.61
N GLU A 111 10.01 -6.00 5.24
CA GLU A 111 10.95 -4.89 5.40
C GLU A 111 11.75 -4.69 4.09
N ALA A 112 11.29 -3.76 3.26
CA ALA A 112 11.92 -3.45 1.97
C ALA A 112 13.33 -2.84 2.10
N ASP A 113 13.73 -2.42 3.29
CA ASP A 113 15.10 -2.03 3.59
C ASP A 113 16.06 -3.22 3.59
N TYR A 114 15.54 -4.41 3.88
CA TYR A 114 16.30 -5.66 3.92
C TYR A 114 16.21 -6.44 2.61
N TYR A 115 15.02 -6.49 2.01
CA TYR A 115 14.76 -7.30 0.83
C TYR A 115 15.04 -6.55 -0.47
N ASP A 116 16.01 -7.02 -1.25
CA ASP A 116 16.25 -6.60 -2.63
C ASP A 116 15.81 -7.72 -3.59
N PHE A 117 14.51 -8.02 -3.60
CA PHE A 117 13.95 -9.10 -4.40
C PHE A 117 13.97 -8.86 -5.93
N PRO A 118 14.05 -7.62 -6.46
CA PRO A 118 14.26 -7.43 -7.89
C PRO A 118 15.63 -7.90 -8.38
N GLU A 119 16.67 -7.75 -7.54
CA GLU A 119 18.07 -8.06 -7.92
C GLU A 119 18.57 -9.37 -7.27
N ASN A 120 17.93 -9.82 -6.18
CA ASN A 120 18.33 -10.99 -5.42
C ASN A 120 17.26 -12.10 -5.44
N LYS A 121 17.56 -13.20 -6.13
CA LYS A 121 16.63 -14.33 -6.28
C LYS A 121 16.36 -15.08 -4.97
N GLU A 122 17.32 -15.11 -4.03
CA GLU A 122 17.13 -15.74 -2.73
C GLU A 122 16.12 -14.95 -1.89
N HIS A 123 16.23 -13.62 -1.89
CA HIS A 123 15.23 -12.75 -1.26
C HIS A 123 13.84 -12.90 -1.87
N LEU A 124 13.75 -13.04 -3.19
CA LEU A 124 12.47 -13.31 -3.85
C LEU A 124 11.88 -14.65 -3.41
N SER A 125 12.67 -15.71 -3.33
CA SER A 125 12.23 -17.02 -2.87
C SER A 125 11.70 -16.95 -1.43
N GLU A 126 12.44 -16.30 -0.53
CA GLU A 126 12.03 -16.11 0.86
C GLU A 126 10.69 -15.36 0.98
N VAL A 127 10.51 -14.32 0.16
CA VAL A 127 9.24 -13.56 0.12
C VAL A 127 8.09 -14.43 -0.35
N ILE A 128 8.29 -15.24 -1.39
CA ILE A 128 7.28 -16.17 -1.90
C ILE A 128 6.92 -17.21 -0.82
N ASP A 129 7.89 -17.75 -0.12
CA ASP A 129 7.66 -18.73 0.95
C ASP A 129 6.85 -18.11 2.10
N LYS A 130 7.13 -16.87 2.50
CA LYS A 130 6.35 -16.16 3.50
C LYS A 130 4.90 -15.92 3.05
N ILE A 131 4.68 -15.52 1.80
CA ILE A 131 3.34 -15.34 1.23
C ILE A 131 2.56 -16.66 1.23
N ASN A 132 3.21 -17.76 0.80
CA ASN A 132 2.58 -19.07 0.79
C ASN A 132 2.24 -19.55 2.20
N ALA A 133 3.11 -19.34 3.17
CA ALA A 133 2.85 -19.68 4.56
C ALA A 133 1.65 -18.93 5.13
N GLU A 134 1.49 -17.65 4.80
CA GLU A 134 0.35 -16.85 5.22
C GLU A 134 -0.96 -17.27 4.54
N LEU A 135 -0.91 -17.63 3.26
CA LEU A 135 -2.11 -18.01 2.50
C LEU A 135 -2.58 -19.43 2.82
N HIS A 136 -1.66 -20.36 2.97
CA HIS A 136 -1.97 -21.81 3.04
C HIS A 136 -1.62 -22.44 4.39
N GLY A 137 -0.98 -21.71 5.28
CA GLY A 137 -0.40 -22.23 6.52
C GLY A 137 0.92 -22.95 6.26
N LEU A 138 1.60 -23.29 7.35
CA LEU A 138 2.87 -24.03 7.28
C LEU A 138 2.69 -25.54 6.99
N PHE A 139 1.44 -25.97 6.91
CA PHE A 139 1.09 -27.37 6.64
C PHE A 139 -0.20 -27.46 5.81
#